data_a3f2c657fe21a3dd80822b2725d4d2ba
#
_entry.id   a3f2c657fe21a3dd80822b2725d4d2ba
#
_cell.length_a   1.000
_cell.length_b   1.000
_cell.length_c   1.000
_cell.angle_alpha   90.00
_cell.angle_beta   90.00
_cell.angle_gamma   90.00
#
_symmetry.space_group_name_H-M   'P 1'
#
loop_
_entity.id
_entity.type
_entity.pdbx_description
1 polymer ?
#
loop_
_entity_poly.entity_id
_entity_poly.type
_entity_poly.pdbx_seq_one_letter_code
_entity_poly.pdbx_strand_id
1 'polypeptide(L)'
;EALMMDKNGFISEGSGENIFIVKDSKLYTPTTNHCLNGITRQSIIEIAKDRAIEVIEKDIEYDELANADEAFFTGTAVEITPITKLDNKLISSGKRGNITYDLQKRFEDIISGKDNKFKHWLTFTEK
;
A
#
# COMPACT_ATOMS: atom_id res chain seq x y z
N GLU A 1 10.85 -10.59 1.66
CA GLU A 1 10.58 -9.47 2.55
C GLU A 1 9.99 -9.94 3.87
N ALA A 2 10.49 -9.44 4.97
CA ALA A 2 10.01 -9.81 6.29
C ALA A 2 8.81 -8.94 6.68
N LEU A 3 7.75 -9.58 7.15
CA LEU A 3 6.58 -8.91 7.67
C LEU A 3 6.73 -8.75 9.18
N MET A 4 6.56 -7.54 9.67
CA MET A 4 6.71 -7.23 11.09
C MET A 4 5.36 -7.18 11.78
N MET A 5 5.29 -7.78 12.96
CA MET A 5 4.10 -7.77 13.79
C MET A 5 4.38 -7.01 15.08
N ASP A 6 3.37 -6.35 15.61
CA ASP A 6 3.52 -5.67 16.89
C ASP A 6 3.40 -6.68 18.06
N LYS A 7 3.57 -6.19 19.29
CA LYS A 7 3.52 -7.03 20.48
C LYS A 7 2.16 -7.67 20.73
N ASN A 8 1.10 -7.19 20.11
CA ASN A 8 -0.25 -7.70 20.25
C ASN A 8 -0.62 -8.67 19.13
N GLY A 9 0.31 -8.96 18.21
CA GLY A 9 0.08 -9.89 17.11
C GLY A 9 -0.59 -9.26 15.88
N PHE A 10 -0.70 -7.95 15.83
CA PHE A 10 -1.20 -7.25 14.66
C PHE A 10 -0.07 -6.97 13.67
N ILE A 11 -0.41 -6.99 12.39
CA ILE A 11 0.54 -6.64 11.33
C ILE A 11 0.87 -5.16 11.43
N SER A 12 2.15 -4.85 11.42
CA SER A 12 2.66 -3.50 11.53
C SER A 12 3.12 -2.97 10.16
N GLU A 13 4.20 -3.53 9.65
CA GLU A 13 4.80 -3.09 8.40
C GLU A 13 5.77 -4.15 7.88
N GLY A 14 6.23 -4.00 6.65
CA GLY A 14 7.38 -4.73 6.17
C GLY A 14 8.66 -4.02 6.63
N SER A 15 9.82 -4.60 6.36
CA SER A 15 11.10 -3.98 6.70
C SER A 15 11.31 -2.71 5.87
N GLY A 16 11.12 -1.55 6.51
CA GLY A 16 11.23 -0.24 5.84
C GLY A 16 10.07 0.11 4.91
N GLU A 17 8.95 -0.56 5.05
CA GLU A 17 7.81 -0.42 4.14
C GLU A 17 6.49 -0.45 4.88
N ASN A 18 5.49 0.28 4.37
CA ASN A 18 4.12 0.17 4.87
C ASN A 18 3.35 -0.88 4.08
N ILE A 19 2.29 -1.42 4.68
CA ILE A 19 1.48 -2.46 4.07
C ILE A 19 0.03 -1.99 3.87
N PHE A 20 -0.56 -2.42 2.77
CA PHE A 20 -1.98 -2.25 2.47
C PHE A 20 -2.58 -3.58 2.04
N ILE A 21 -3.84 -3.80 2.42
CA ILE A 21 -4.61 -4.92 1.89
C ILE A 21 -5.89 -4.39 1.24
N VAL A 22 -6.39 -5.14 0.26
CA VAL A 22 -7.67 -4.87 -0.40
C VAL A 22 -8.62 -6.00 -0.06
N LYS A 23 -9.80 -5.64 0.42
CA LYS A 23 -10.89 -6.59 0.68
C LYS A 23 -12.21 -5.93 0.32
N ASP A 24 -13.02 -6.60 -0.49
CA ASP A 24 -14.30 -6.11 -0.95
C ASP A 24 -14.22 -4.70 -1.55
N SER A 25 -13.18 -4.47 -2.36
CA SER A 25 -12.90 -3.20 -3.04
C SER A 25 -12.60 -2.02 -2.09
N LYS A 26 -12.26 -2.31 -0.84
CA LYS A 26 -11.82 -1.32 0.14
C LYS A 26 -10.36 -1.52 0.48
N LEU A 27 -9.68 -0.45 0.83
CA LEU A 27 -8.27 -0.44 1.18
C LEU A 27 -8.12 -0.36 2.69
N TYR A 28 -7.31 -1.24 3.26
CA TYR A 28 -7.03 -1.27 4.69
C TYR A 28 -5.53 -1.14 4.92
N THR A 29 -5.16 -0.40 5.95
CA THR A 29 -3.75 -0.26 6.35
C THR A 29 -3.65 -0.11 7.86
N PRO A 30 -2.57 -0.57 8.50
CA PRO A 30 -2.38 -0.39 9.93
C PRO A 30 -2.40 1.09 10.31
N THR A 31 -2.86 1.37 11.52
CA THR A 31 -2.83 2.73 12.06
C THR A 31 -1.38 3.16 12.31
N THR A 32 -1.12 4.45 12.35
CA THR A 32 0.21 4.98 12.63
C THR A 32 0.70 4.69 14.06
N ASN A 33 -0.17 4.16 14.92
CA ASN A 33 0.24 3.66 16.24
C ASN A 33 1.07 2.39 16.15
N HIS A 34 0.98 1.66 15.03
CA HIS A 34 1.63 0.38 14.82
C HIS A 34 2.68 0.40 13.70
N CYS A 35 2.80 1.50 12.97
CA CYS A 35 3.74 1.62 11.86
C CYS A 35 4.16 3.07 11.66
N LEU A 36 5.24 3.25 10.91
CA LEU A 36 5.66 4.58 10.49
C LEU A 36 4.67 5.14 9.46
N ASN A 37 4.41 6.44 9.56
CA ASN A 37 3.56 7.13 8.61
C ASN A 37 4.41 7.62 7.43
N GLY A 38 4.74 6.71 6.52
CA GLY A 38 5.59 7.01 5.38
C GLY A 38 4.95 7.98 4.39
N ILE A 39 5.78 8.72 3.66
CA ILE A 39 5.31 9.69 2.66
C ILE A 39 4.55 8.97 1.55
N THR A 40 5.05 7.85 1.06
CA THR A 40 4.38 7.06 0.02
C THR A 40 3.04 6.52 0.54
N ARG A 41 2.98 6.09 1.81
CA ARG A 41 1.73 5.65 2.43
C ARG A 41 0.67 6.75 2.36
N GLN A 42 1.02 7.97 2.74
CA GLN A 42 0.10 9.12 2.69
C GLN A 42 -0.35 9.40 1.26
N SER A 43 0.57 9.34 0.32
CA SER A 43 0.27 9.56 -1.11
C SER A 43 -0.72 8.54 -1.63
N ILE A 44 -0.56 7.26 -1.29
CA ILE A 44 -1.48 6.20 -1.70
C ILE A 44 -2.87 6.42 -1.12
N ILE A 45 -2.97 6.84 0.14
CA ILE A 45 -4.26 7.14 0.76
C ILE A 45 -4.99 8.26 0.01
N GLU A 46 -4.28 9.32 -0.37
CA GLU A 46 -4.88 10.43 -1.11
C GLU A 46 -5.29 10.02 -2.53
N ILE A 47 -4.46 9.22 -3.22
CA ILE A 47 -4.79 8.71 -4.55
C ILE A 47 -6.04 7.83 -4.47
N ALA A 48 -6.12 6.94 -3.48
CA ALA A 48 -7.28 6.07 -3.30
C ALA A 48 -8.55 6.88 -3.08
N LYS A 49 -8.50 7.91 -2.26
CA LYS A 49 -9.64 8.81 -2.04
C LYS A 49 -10.07 9.50 -3.34
N ASP A 50 -9.12 9.95 -4.13
CA ASP A 50 -9.40 10.56 -5.43
C ASP A 50 -10.07 9.60 -6.41
N ARG A 51 -9.77 8.30 -6.27
CA ARG A 51 -10.37 7.23 -7.08
C ARG A 51 -11.67 6.70 -6.47
N ALA A 52 -12.20 7.35 -5.44
CA ALA A 52 -13.39 6.93 -4.70
C ALA A 52 -13.24 5.53 -4.06
N ILE A 53 -12.03 5.15 -3.70
CA ILE A 53 -11.76 3.91 -2.96
C ILE A 53 -11.75 4.25 -1.47
N GLU A 54 -12.60 3.59 -0.70
CA GLU A 54 -12.64 3.79 0.74
C GLU A 54 -11.36 3.27 1.38
N VAL A 55 -10.74 4.07 2.25
CA VAL A 55 -9.53 3.72 2.98
C VAL A 55 -9.85 3.65 4.46
N ILE A 56 -9.54 2.54 5.08
CA ILE A 56 -9.80 2.28 6.49
C ILE A 56 -8.48 2.00 7.19
N GLU A 57 -8.13 2.83 8.16
CA GLU A 57 -6.97 2.61 9.02
C GLU A 57 -7.47 1.82 10.23
N LYS A 58 -6.89 0.62 10.44
CA LYS A 58 -7.29 -0.26 11.54
C LYS A 58 -6.18 -1.24 11.84
N ASP A 59 -6.25 -1.87 12.99
CA ASP A 59 -5.37 -2.99 13.29
C ASP A 59 -5.70 -4.16 12.37
N ILE A 60 -4.67 -4.73 11.75
CA ILE A 60 -4.83 -5.82 10.78
C ILE A 60 -4.27 -7.10 11.38
N GLU A 61 -5.10 -8.14 11.42
CA GLU A 61 -4.67 -9.46 11.87
C GLU A 61 -4.03 -10.23 10.71
N TYR A 62 -3.19 -11.20 11.06
CA TYR A 62 -2.54 -12.08 10.08
C TYR A 62 -3.56 -12.74 9.13
N ASP A 63 -4.69 -13.21 9.67
CA ASP A 63 -5.71 -13.87 8.86
C ASP A 63 -6.38 -12.91 7.88
N GLU A 64 -6.51 -11.65 8.22
CA GLU A 64 -7.04 -10.64 7.30
C GLU A 64 -6.13 -10.48 6.09
N LEU A 65 -4.81 -10.47 6.30
CA LEU A 65 -3.86 -10.43 5.19
C LEU A 65 -3.91 -11.73 4.38
N ALA A 66 -3.92 -12.87 5.05
CA ALA A 66 -3.95 -14.17 4.38
C ALA A 66 -5.19 -14.35 3.50
N ASN A 67 -6.31 -13.74 3.88
CA ASN A 67 -7.59 -13.82 3.15
C ASN A 67 -7.91 -12.58 2.33
N ALA A 68 -6.96 -11.67 2.16
CA ALA A 68 -7.16 -10.46 1.37
C ALA A 68 -7.37 -10.79 -0.11
N ASP A 69 -8.06 -9.91 -0.80
CA ASP A 69 -8.20 -10.00 -2.26
C ASP A 69 -6.91 -9.55 -2.96
N GLU A 70 -6.24 -8.54 -2.39
CA GLU A 70 -4.95 -8.05 -2.86
C GLU A 70 -4.15 -7.56 -1.67
N ALA A 71 -2.84 -7.48 -1.82
CA ALA A 71 -1.97 -6.86 -0.82
C ALA A 71 -0.74 -6.26 -1.51
N PHE A 72 -0.20 -5.19 -0.93
CA PHE A 72 1.02 -4.59 -1.45
C PHE A 72 1.78 -3.82 -0.36
N PHE A 73 3.07 -3.68 -0.58
CA PHE A 73 3.94 -2.81 0.20
C PHE A 73 4.09 -1.45 -0.47
N THR A 74 4.29 -0.42 0.33
CA THR A 74 4.70 0.91 -0.14
C THR A 74 5.94 1.38 0.60
N GLY A 75 6.84 2.06 -0.11
CA GLY A 75 8.04 2.61 0.51
C GLY A 75 8.83 3.41 -0.50
N THR A 76 9.78 4.20 -0.03
CA THR A 76 10.58 5.07 -0.88
C THR A 76 11.38 4.28 -1.93
N ALA A 77 11.92 3.14 -1.52
CA ALA A 77 12.75 2.31 -2.40
C ALA A 77 11.95 1.39 -3.31
N VAL A 78 10.83 0.85 -2.81
CA VAL A 78 10.03 -0.14 -3.54
C VAL A 78 8.79 0.44 -4.19
N GLU A 79 8.48 1.71 -3.87
CA GLU A 79 7.27 2.38 -4.34
C GLU A 79 6.02 1.56 -3.98
N ILE A 80 5.40 0.89 -4.94
CA ILE A 80 4.28 -0.02 -4.70
C ILE A 80 4.70 -1.40 -5.20
N THR A 81 4.75 -2.38 -4.30
CA THR A 81 5.16 -3.74 -4.64
C THR A 81 4.07 -4.73 -4.24
N PRO A 82 3.48 -5.45 -5.20
CA PRO A 82 2.45 -6.44 -4.88
C PRO A 82 2.98 -7.54 -3.97
N ILE A 83 2.14 -7.99 -3.04
CA ILE A 83 2.41 -9.16 -2.21
C ILE A 83 1.56 -10.30 -2.77
N THR A 84 2.20 -11.35 -3.25
CA THR A 84 1.50 -12.46 -3.90
C THR A 84 1.50 -13.73 -3.08
N LYS A 85 2.39 -13.84 -2.11
CA LYS A 85 2.50 -15.01 -1.22
C LYS A 85 2.74 -14.57 0.22
N LEU A 86 2.19 -15.34 1.13
CA LEU A 86 2.42 -15.19 2.56
C LEU A 86 2.69 -16.58 3.14
N ASP A 87 3.90 -16.79 3.70
CA ASP A 87 4.32 -18.08 4.24
C ASP A 87 4.07 -19.25 3.27
N ASN A 88 4.48 -19.07 2.02
CA ASN A 88 4.35 -20.06 0.94
C ASN A 88 2.91 -20.32 0.48
N LYS A 89 1.93 -19.55 0.94
CA LYS A 89 0.55 -19.62 0.46
C LYS A 89 0.25 -18.42 -0.42
N LEU A 90 -0.49 -18.65 -1.49
CA LEU A 90 -0.90 -17.57 -2.38
C LEU A 90 -1.92 -16.66 -1.69
N ILE A 91 -1.77 -15.35 -1.89
CA ILE A 91 -2.80 -14.38 -1.55
C ILE A 91 -3.73 -14.29 -2.76
N SER A 92 -5.01 -14.65 -2.56
CA SER A 92 -6.00 -14.69 -3.64
C SER A 92 -5.49 -15.52 -4.82
N SER A 93 -5.41 -14.93 -6.02
CA SER A 93 -4.93 -15.62 -7.22
C SER A 93 -3.40 -15.77 -7.29
N GLY A 94 -2.67 -15.16 -6.36
CA GLY A 94 -1.21 -15.12 -6.39
C GLY A 94 -0.64 -14.20 -7.45
N LYS A 95 -1.45 -13.26 -7.94
CA LYS A 95 -1.06 -12.27 -8.94
C LYS A 95 -1.42 -10.87 -8.46
N ARG A 96 -0.77 -9.87 -9.07
CA ARG A 96 -1.12 -8.47 -8.78
C ARG A 96 -2.59 -8.23 -9.10
N GLY A 97 -3.33 -7.68 -8.14
CA GLY A 97 -4.74 -7.38 -8.34
C GLY A 97 -4.97 -6.07 -9.09
N ASN A 98 -6.22 -5.85 -9.47
CA ASN A 98 -6.61 -4.69 -10.29
C ASN A 98 -6.46 -3.35 -9.56
N ILE A 99 -6.80 -3.30 -8.28
CA ILE A 99 -6.69 -2.07 -7.49
C ILE A 99 -5.22 -1.74 -7.26
N THR A 100 -4.39 -2.73 -6.94
CA THR A 100 -2.95 -2.56 -6.81
C THR A 100 -2.34 -2.03 -8.11
N TYR A 101 -2.71 -2.60 -9.23
CA TYR A 101 -2.25 -2.14 -10.55
C TYR A 101 -2.65 -0.69 -10.81
N ASP A 102 -3.89 -0.34 -10.54
CA ASP A 102 -4.43 0.99 -10.78
C ASP A 102 -3.71 2.05 -9.93
N LEU A 103 -3.51 1.76 -8.65
CA LEU A 103 -2.78 2.66 -7.75
C LEU A 103 -1.31 2.78 -8.15
N GLN A 104 -0.69 1.68 -8.54
CA GLN A 104 0.70 1.65 -9.00
C GLN A 104 0.88 2.52 -10.24
N LYS A 105 0.00 2.38 -11.22
CA LYS A 105 0.05 3.16 -12.45
C LYS A 105 -0.17 4.63 -12.18
N ARG A 106 -1.15 4.98 -11.35
CA ARG A 106 -1.41 6.36 -10.99
C ARG A 106 -0.22 6.99 -10.28
N PHE A 107 0.39 6.25 -9.36
CA PHE A 107 1.58 6.71 -8.64
C PHE A 107 2.75 6.94 -9.60
N GLU A 108 2.98 6.02 -10.54
CA GLU A 108 4.01 6.18 -11.58
C GLU A 108 3.77 7.42 -12.43
N ASP A 109 2.53 7.67 -12.82
CA ASP A 109 2.18 8.86 -13.62
C ASP A 109 2.42 10.15 -12.83
N ILE A 110 2.18 10.14 -11.53
CA ILE A 110 2.42 11.28 -10.66
C ILE A 110 3.92 11.58 -10.56
N ILE A 111 4.73 10.58 -10.25
CA ILE A 111 6.18 10.80 -10.06
C ILE A 111 6.89 11.14 -11.37
N SER A 112 6.34 10.76 -12.50
CA SER A 112 6.88 11.13 -13.83
C SER A 112 6.36 12.47 -14.35
N GLY A 113 5.49 13.14 -13.59
CA GLY A 113 4.95 14.44 -13.96
C GLY A 113 3.83 14.41 -14.98
N LYS A 114 3.28 13.25 -15.28
CA LYS A 114 2.19 13.09 -16.25
C LYS A 114 0.82 13.42 -15.67
N ASP A 115 0.68 13.39 -14.35
CA ASP A 115 -0.59 13.63 -13.66
C ASP A 115 -0.66 15.08 -13.21
N ASN A 116 -1.53 15.87 -13.82
CA ASN A 116 -1.65 17.29 -13.52
C ASN A 116 -2.28 17.58 -12.16
N LYS A 117 -3.15 16.68 -11.66
CA LYS A 117 -3.85 16.90 -10.40
C LYS A 117 -2.90 16.89 -9.21
N PHE A 118 -1.93 15.99 -9.21
CA PHE A 118 -0.95 15.85 -8.14
C PHE A 118 0.43 16.39 -8.49
N LYS A 119 0.52 17.18 -9.54
CA LYS A 119 1.79 17.72 -10.01
C LYS A 119 2.49 18.57 -8.94
N HIS A 120 1.72 19.20 -8.07
CA HIS A 120 2.26 20.01 -6.97
C HIS A 120 3.04 19.21 -5.92
N TRP A 121 2.93 17.89 -5.94
CA TRP A 121 3.74 17.02 -5.07
C TRP A 121 5.18 16.90 -5.52
N LEU A 122 5.46 17.25 -6.78
CA LEU A 122 6.79 17.09 -7.34
C LEU A 122 7.64 18.32 -7.05
N THR A 123 8.91 18.07 -6.74
CA THR A 123 9.93 19.10 -6.69
C THR A 123 10.86 18.89 -7.88
N PHE A 124 10.92 19.87 -8.75
CA PHE A 124 11.79 19.82 -9.92
C PHE A 124 13.15 20.40 -9.56
N THR A 125 14.21 19.68 -9.90
CA THR A 125 15.56 20.18 -9.75
C THR A 125 16.07 20.69 -11.09
N GLU A 126 16.72 21.85 -11.07
CA GLU A 126 17.40 22.37 -12.23
C GLU A 126 18.86 21.96 -12.20
N LYS A 127 19.41 21.66 -13.35
CA LYS A 127 20.81 21.27 -13.46
C LYS A 127 21.65 22.44 -13.92
#